data_c850c893f8e1a04723513e1599ae4bbc
#
_entry.id   c850c893f8e1a04723513e1599ae4bbc
#
_cell.length_a   1.000
_cell.length_b   1.000
_cell.length_c   1.000
_cell.angle_alpha   90.00
_cell.angle_beta   90.00
_cell.angle_gamma   90.00
#
_symmetry.space_group_name_H-M   'P 1'
#
loop_
_entity.id
_entity.type
_entity.pdbx_description
1 polymer ?
#
loop_
_entity_poly.entity_id
_entity_poly.type
_entity_poly.pdbx_seq_one_letter_code
_entity_poly.pdbx_strand_id
1 'polypeptide(L)'
;MAPSHARPTQPVLSCRDVEKLYGTRDNVTRALDGVSFDVAAGEYVAIMGPSGSGKTTLLNCISTIDRPTSGHIYVDGQDITALRPGQLSKFRRERLGFVFQDSNLLDTLTARENIALALTINHAPAKEVVARVTGVAQRLGVTDVLDKFPHEMSGGQKQRVAAARAIVTD
;
A
#
# COMPACT_ATOMS: atom_id res chain seq x y z
N MET A 1 -0.84 10.17 -42.32
CA MET A 1 -0.90 9.21 -41.22
C MET A 1 -1.46 9.94 -40.01
N ALA A 2 -2.68 9.67 -39.62
CA ALA A 2 -3.28 10.28 -38.44
C ALA A 2 -2.68 9.64 -37.17
N PRO A 3 -2.42 10.41 -36.09
CA PRO A 3 -1.92 9.86 -34.85
C PRO A 3 -3.01 8.95 -34.24
N SER A 4 -2.62 7.70 -33.99
CA SER A 4 -3.43 6.73 -33.25
C SER A 4 -3.81 7.34 -31.90
N HIS A 5 -5.08 7.64 -31.68
CA HIS A 5 -5.60 8.01 -30.37
C HIS A 5 -5.54 6.75 -29.51
N ALA A 6 -4.44 6.60 -28.75
CA ALA A 6 -4.40 5.67 -27.64
C ALA A 6 -5.60 5.98 -26.75
N ARG A 7 -6.47 5.01 -26.50
CA ARG A 7 -7.54 5.14 -25.49
C ARG A 7 -6.89 5.55 -24.18
N PRO A 8 -7.42 6.56 -23.46
CA PRO A 8 -6.89 6.90 -22.15
C PRO A 8 -6.93 5.64 -21.29
N THR A 9 -5.77 5.14 -20.90
CA THR A 9 -5.67 4.02 -19.96
C THR A 9 -6.30 4.48 -18.66
N GLN A 10 -7.29 3.74 -18.18
CA GLN A 10 -7.97 4.04 -16.92
C GLN A 10 -6.91 4.16 -15.81
N PRO A 11 -6.93 5.23 -14.98
CA PRO A 11 -5.96 5.37 -13.90
C PRO A 11 -6.08 4.22 -12.91
N VAL A 12 -4.94 3.76 -12.37
CA VAL A 12 -4.91 2.72 -11.32
C VAL A 12 -5.42 3.26 -10.00
N LEU A 13 -5.22 4.55 -9.73
CA LEU A 13 -5.76 5.27 -8.57
C LEU A 13 -6.39 6.58 -9.05
N SER A 14 -7.57 6.90 -8.51
CA SER A 14 -8.26 8.13 -8.79
C SER A 14 -8.91 8.66 -7.51
N CYS A 15 -8.52 9.85 -7.09
CA CYS A 15 -9.14 10.58 -5.99
C CYS A 15 -10.03 11.69 -6.56
N ARG A 16 -11.23 11.86 -6.02
CA ARG A 16 -12.21 12.87 -6.45
C ARG A 16 -12.80 13.57 -5.24
N ASP A 17 -12.47 14.83 -5.09
CA ASP A 17 -12.95 15.74 -4.05
C ASP A 17 -12.87 15.16 -2.64
N VAL A 18 -11.73 14.50 -2.34
CA VAL A 18 -11.54 13.79 -1.08
C VAL A 18 -11.35 14.79 0.05
N GLU A 19 -12.26 14.75 1.01
CA GLU A 19 -12.19 15.53 2.23
C GLU A 19 -12.04 14.63 3.45
N LYS A 20 -11.32 15.11 4.45
CA LYS A 20 -11.24 14.47 5.76
C LYS A 20 -11.30 15.48 6.88
N LEU A 21 -12.30 15.33 7.71
CA LEU A 21 -12.52 16.13 8.92
C LEU A 21 -12.31 15.25 10.16
N TYR A 22 -11.59 15.77 11.14
CA TYR A 22 -11.45 15.18 12.47
C TYR A 22 -12.06 16.12 13.52
N GLY A 23 -12.55 15.55 14.61
CA GLY A 23 -13.15 16.31 15.69
C GLY A 23 -14.68 16.36 15.65
N THR A 24 -15.28 17.11 16.56
CA THR A 24 -16.72 17.24 16.72
C THR A 24 -17.10 18.70 16.97
N ARG A 25 -18.24 19.14 16.42
CA ARG A 25 -18.91 20.45 16.60
C ARG A 25 -17.98 21.67 16.65
N ASP A 26 -17.35 21.95 17.80
CA ASP A 26 -16.62 23.21 18.03
C ASP A 26 -15.11 23.10 17.80
N ASN A 27 -14.59 21.88 17.52
CA ASN A 27 -13.18 21.65 17.28
C ASN A 27 -12.98 20.70 16.07
N VAL A 28 -13.25 21.24 14.89
CA VAL A 28 -13.11 20.50 13.62
C VAL A 28 -11.77 20.86 12.97
N THR A 29 -10.93 19.86 12.74
CA THR A 29 -9.70 19.98 11.95
C THR A 29 -9.92 19.40 10.56
N ARG A 30 -9.76 20.21 9.52
CA ARG A 30 -9.81 19.79 8.12
C ARG A 30 -8.44 19.30 7.71
N ALA A 31 -8.27 17.99 7.66
CA ALA A 31 -7.00 17.34 7.30
C ALA A 31 -6.83 17.15 5.78
N LEU A 32 -7.93 16.99 5.04
CA LEU A 32 -7.98 17.00 3.58
C LEU A 32 -9.11 17.92 3.14
N ASP A 33 -8.86 18.72 2.09
CA ASP A 33 -9.77 19.73 1.59
C ASP A 33 -9.95 19.61 0.06
N GLY A 34 -10.83 18.69 -0.37
CA GLY A 34 -11.20 18.54 -1.77
C GLY A 34 -10.05 18.01 -2.67
N VAL A 35 -9.26 17.04 -2.19
CA VAL A 35 -8.11 16.53 -2.92
C VAL A 35 -8.55 15.69 -4.11
N SER A 36 -8.11 16.06 -5.33
CA SER A 36 -8.40 15.35 -6.57
C SER A 36 -7.13 15.14 -7.39
N PHE A 37 -6.84 13.90 -7.79
CA PHE A 37 -5.73 13.54 -8.69
C PHE A 37 -5.91 12.12 -9.22
N ASP A 38 -5.14 11.81 -10.27
CA ASP A 38 -5.06 10.47 -10.87
C ASP A 38 -3.63 9.96 -10.82
N VAL A 39 -3.47 8.64 -10.76
CA VAL A 39 -2.21 7.92 -10.92
C VAL A 39 -2.38 6.88 -12.02
N ALA A 40 -1.54 6.93 -13.04
CA ALA A 40 -1.54 5.97 -14.13
C ALA A 40 -0.87 4.65 -13.72
N ALA A 41 -1.17 3.56 -14.43
CA ALA A 41 -0.47 2.29 -14.22
C ALA A 41 1.03 2.43 -14.48
N GLY A 42 1.87 1.96 -13.56
CA GLY A 42 3.34 2.05 -13.65
C GLY A 42 3.91 3.41 -13.28
N GLU A 43 3.08 4.38 -12.87
CA GLU A 43 3.53 5.68 -12.43
C GLU A 43 4.09 5.63 -11.01
N TYR A 44 5.15 6.41 -10.77
CA TYR A 44 5.73 6.64 -9.45
C TYR A 44 5.38 8.06 -8.99
N VAL A 45 4.61 8.16 -7.91
CA VAL A 45 4.12 9.44 -7.37
C VAL A 45 4.68 9.70 -5.98
N ALA A 46 5.17 10.92 -5.74
CA ALA A 46 5.61 11.38 -4.44
C ALA A 46 4.66 12.45 -3.89
N ILE A 47 4.17 12.25 -2.66
CA ILE A 47 3.35 13.22 -1.93
C ILE A 47 4.27 13.98 -0.97
N MET A 48 4.49 15.27 -1.23
CA MET A 48 5.39 16.12 -0.47
C MET A 48 4.64 17.27 0.21
N GLY A 49 5.22 17.82 1.26
CA GLY A 49 4.67 18.96 2.00
C GLY A 49 5.16 19.00 3.45
N PRO A 50 4.93 20.11 4.18
CA PRO A 50 5.31 20.26 5.59
C PRO A 50 4.60 19.26 6.50
N SER A 51 5.09 19.17 7.75
CA SER A 51 4.36 18.39 8.79
C SER A 51 2.95 18.95 8.98
N GLY A 52 1.96 18.07 9.14
CA GLY A 52 0.57 18.46 9.30
C GLY A 52 -0.18 18.75 7.99
N SER A 53 0.45 18.67 6.80
CA SER A 53 -0.23 18.94 5.51
C SER A 53 -1.16 17.82 5.00
N GLY A 54 -1.49 16.83 5.82
CA GLY A 54 -2.45 15.79 5.47
C GLY A 54 -1.91 14.58 4.69
N LYS A 55 -0.59 14.49 4.43
CA LYS A 55 0.02 13.38 3.66
C LYS A 55 -0.34 11.99 4.18
N THR A 56 -0.12 11.80 5.49
CA THR A 56 -0.44 10.52 6.16
C THR A 56 -1.94 10.25 6.14
N THR A 57 -2.77 11.30 6.33
CA THR A 57 -4.22 11.19 6.24
C THR A 57 -4.67 10.73 4.86
N LEU A 58 -4.11 11.33 3.79
CA LEU A 58 -4.41 10.94 2.42
C LEU A 58 -4.02 9.48 2.15
N LEU A 59 -2.80 9.07 2.53
CA LEU A 59 -2.36 7.69 2.42
C LEU A 59 -3.23 6.72 3.22
N ASN A 60 -3.67 7.10 4.42
CA ASN A 60 -4.58 6.28 5.22
C ASN A 60 -5.95 6.13 4.55
N CYS A 61 -6.47 7.17 3.90
CA CYS A 61 -7.72 7.08 3.14
C CYS A 61 -7.57 6.19 1.90
N ILE A 62 -6.50 6.36 1.11
CA ILE A 62 -6.22 5.53 -0.07
C ILE A 62 -6.02 4.06 0.33
N SER A 63 -5.35 3.82 1.45
CA SER A 63 -5.09 2.48 1.96
C SER A 63 -6.26 1.84 2.72
N THR A 64 -7.38 2.55 2.83
CA THR A 64 -8.57 2.10 3.56
C THR A 64 -8.35 1.84 5.06
N ILE A 65 -7.26 2.35 5.64
CA ILE A 65 -7.03 2.35 7.09
C ILE A 65 -7.99 3.35 7.76
N ASP A 66 -8.21 4.49 7.10
CA ASP A 66 -9.22 5.48 7.48
C ASP A 66 -10.22 5.68 6.33
N ARG A 67 -11.35 6.33 6.61
CA ARG A 67 -12.34 6.68 5.60
C ARG A 67 -12.38 8.19 5.40
N PRO A 68 -12.50 8.67 4.16
CA PRO A 68 -12.76 10.07 3.91
C PRO A 68 -14.12 10.46 4.50
N THR A 69 -14.28 11.73 4.84
CA THR A 69 -15.56 12.29 5.28
C THR A 69 -16.51 12.48 4.09
N SER A 70 -15.95 12.90 2.94
CA SER A 70 -16.65 13.04 1.67
C SER A 70 -15.69 12.81 0.50
N GLY A 71 -16.22 12.74 -0.72
CA GLY A 71 -15.49 12.44 -1.93
C GLY A 71 -15.32 10.93 -2.15
N HIS A 72 -14.65 10.58 -3.26
CA HIS A 72 -14.52 9.19 -3.69
C HIS A 72 -13.06 8.85 -4.00
N ILE A 73 -12.69 7.60 -3.74
CA ILE A 73 -11.39 7.04 -4.10
C ILE A 73 -11.63 5.76 -4.89
N TYR A 74 -11.07 5.72 -6.10
CA TYR A 74 -11.18 4.56 -6.98
C TYR A 74 -9.82 3.90 -7.14
N VAL A 75 -9.76 2.58 -7.04
CA VAL A 75 -8.59 1.77 -7.36
C VAL A 75 -8.99 0.75 -8.42
N ASP A 76 -8.29 0.71 -9.54
CA ASP A 76 -8.64 -0.09 -10.72
C ASP A 76 -10.12 0.08 -11.13
N GLY A 77 -10.65 1.31 -11.01
CA GLY A 77 -12.04 1.64 -11.30
C GLY A 77 -13.06 1.24 -10.24
N GLN A 78 -12.66 0.57 -9.18
CA GLN A 78 -13.52 0.21 -8.05
C GLN A 78 -13.55 1.33 -7.01
N ASP A 79 -14.74 1.83 -6.68
CA ASP A 79 -14.92 2.79 -5.57
C ASP A 79 -14.69 2.09 -4.22
N ILE A 80 -13.55 2.39 -3.59
CA ILE A 80 -13.19 1.79 -2.31
C ILE A 80 -13.88 2.48 -1.12
N THR A 81 -14.41 3.69 -1.29
CA THR A 81 -15.15 4.41 -0.25
C THR A 81 -16.53 3.80 0.01
N ALA A 82 -17.09 3.13 -1.00
CA ALA A 82 -18.39 2.43 -0.93
C ALA A 82 -18.28 1.00 -0.32
N LEU A 83 -17.07 0.47 -0.12
CA LEU A 83 -16.88 -0.88 0.38
C LEU A 83 -17.30 -1.04 1.85
N ARG A 84 -17.92 -2.19 2.15
CA ARG A 84 -18.27 -2.59 3.53
C ARG A 84 -17.03 -3.07 4.30
N PRO A 85 -17.02 -3.04 5.64
CA PRO A 85 -15.83 -3.41 6.44
C PRO A 85 -15.18 -4.75 6.07
N GLY A 86 -15.98 -5.80 5.84
CA GLY A 86 -15.45 -7.11 5.44
C GLY A 86 -14.79 -7.11 4.04
N GLN A 87 -15.30 -6.29 3.12
CA GLN A 87 -14.73 -6.14 1.78
C GLN A 87 -13.43 -5.32 1.80
N LEU A 88 -13.29 -4.34 2.70
CA LEU A 88 -12.08 -3.56 2.88
C LEU A 88 -10.88 -4.43 3.30
N SER A 89 -11.08 -5.38 4.20
CA SER A 89 -10.02 -6.30 4.60
C SER A 89 -9.55 -7.19 3.45
N LYS A 90 -10.49 -7.69 2.64
CA LYS A 90 -10.18 -8.44 1.43
C LYS A 90 -9.44 -7.58 0.42
N PHE A 91 -9.93 -6.36 0.18
CA PHE A 91 -9.31 -5.41 -0.75
C PHE A 91 -7.86 -5.09 -0.37
N ARG A 92 -7.58 -4.74 0.92
CA ARG A 92 -6.22 -4.49 1.39
C ARG A 92 -5.29 -5.68 1.14
N ARG A 93 -5.76 -6.88 1.42
CA ARG A 93 -4.98 -8.11 1.29
C ARG A 93 -4.61 -8.45 -0.15
N GLU A 94 -5.54 -8.17 -1.10
CA GLU A 94 -5.42 -8.62 -2.48
C GLU A 94 -4.90 -7.54 -3.45
N ARG A 95 -5.01 -6.25 -3.07
CA ARG A 95 -4.77 -5.13 -3.99
C ARG A 95 -3.74 -4.13 -3.52
N LEU A 96 -3.31 -4.18 -2.26
CA LEU A 96 -2.42 -3.17 -1.69
C LEU A 96 -1.20 -3.80 -1.04
N GLY A 97 -0.04 -3.27 -1.36
CA GLY A 97 1.20 -3.53 -0.64
C GLY A 97 1.57 -2.32 0.22
N PHE A 98 2.00 -2.58 1.46
CA PHE A 98 2.35 -1.53 2.42
C PHE A 98 3.81 -1.61 2.83
N VAL A 99 4.51 -0.48 2.73
CA VAL A 99 5.82 -0.27 3.33
C VAL A 99 5.70 0.90 4.30
N PHE A 100 5.90 0.64 5.59
CA PHE A 100 5.86 1.65 6.64
C PHE A 100 7.25 2.25 6.91
N GLN A 101 7.28 3.44 7.49
CA GLN A 101 8.53 4.12 7.85
C GLN A 101 9.42 3.24 8.76
N ASP A 102 8.83 2.58 9.76
CA ASP A 102 9.52 1.71 10.71
C ASP A 102 9.56 0.23 10.27
N SER A 103 9.37 -0.04 8.96
CA SER A 103 9.28 -1.37 8.34
C SER A 103 8.17 -2.29 8.87
N ASN A 104 7.77 -2.18 10.13
CA ASN A 104 6.72 -2.98 10.79
C ASN A 104 6.83 -4.48 10.49
N LEU A 105 8.04 -5.03 10.60
CA LEU A 105 8.26 -6.47 10.57
C LEU A 105 7.84 -7.09 11.91
N LEU A 106 7.35 -8.32 11.85
CA LEU A 106 7.04 -9.08 13.06
C LEU A 106 8.35 -9.64 13.64
N ASP A 107 8.72 -9.23 14.84
CA ASP A 107 9.98 -9.56 15.50
C ASP A 107 10.11 -11.06 15.83
N THR A 108 9.00 -11.78 15.91
CA THR A 108 8.93 -13.22 16.18
C THR A 108 9.08 -14.07 14.93
N LEU A 109 9.14 -13.44 13.74
CA LEU A 109 9.29 -14.10 12.44
C LEU A 109 10.63 -13.73 11.80
N THR A 110 11.24 -14.68 11.10
CA THR A 110 12.39 -14.44 10.23
C THR A 110 12.02 -13.53 9.06
N ALA A 111 13.00 -13.01 8.32
CA ALA A 111 12.76 -12.23 7.10
C ALA A 111 11.95 -13.04 6.07
N ARG A 112 12.29 -14.32 5.90
CA ARG A 112 11.55 -15.26 5.02
C ARG A 112 10.08 -15.35 5.41
N GLU A 113 9.78 -15.56 6.67
CA GLU A 113 8.42 -15.68 7.19
C GLU A 113 7.66 -14.36 7.11
N ASN A 114 8.31 -13.21 7.40
CA ASN A 114 7.72 -11.89 7.18
C ASN A 114 7.30 -11.67 5.74
N ILE A 115 8.14 -12.05 4.76
CA ILE A 115 7.80 -11.94 3.34
C ILE A 115 6.68 -12.92 2.98
N ALA A 116 6.76 -14.16 3.44
CA ALA A 116 5.78 -15.21 3.17
C ALA A 116 4.39 -14.91 3.74
N LEU A 117 4.30 -14.07 4.77
CA LEU A 117 3.05 -13.79 5.49
C LEU A 117 1.91 -13.34 4.57
N ALA A 118 2.21 -12.45 3.61
CA ALA A 118 1.22 -11.96 2.65
C ALA A 118 0.65 -13.08 1.77
N LEU A 119 1.47 -14.03 1.36
CA LEU A 119 1.05 -15.20 0.58
C LEU A 119 0.29 -16.22 1.44
N THR A 120 0.74 -16.43 2.68
CA THR A 120 0.10 -17.35 3.64
C THR A 120 -1.33 -16.90 3.98
N ILE A 121 -1.52 -15.60 4.23
CA ILE A 121 -2.85 -15.01 4.49
C ILE A 121 -3.77 -15.15 3.26
N ASN A 122 -3.19 -15.17 2.05
CA ASN A 122 -3.91 -15.40 0.80
C ASN A 122 -4.07 -16.89 0.44
N HIS A 123 -3.69 -17.81 1.33
CA HIS A 123 -3.80 -19.26 1.15
C HIS A 123 -3.03 -19.79 -0.08
N ALA A 124 -1.92 -19.16 -0.45
CA ALA A 124 -1.08 -19.62 -1.54
C ALA A 124 -0.47 -21.00 -1.24
N PRO A 125 -0.35 -21.89 -2.25
CA PRO A 125 0.27 -23.21 -2.07
C PRO A 125 1.72 -23.10 -1.56
N ALA A 126 2.14 -23.95 -0.63
CA ALA A 126 3.47 -23.90 -0.01
C ALA A 126 4.63 -23.87 -1.03
N LYS A 127 4.52 -24.63 -2.12
CA LYS A 127 5.52 -24.65 -3.20
C LYS A 127 5.65 -23.29 -3.89
N GLU A 128 4.54 -22.61 -4.10
CA GLU A 128 4.50 -21.28 -4.70
C GLU A 128 5.06 -20.22 -3.74
N VAL A 129 4.76 -20.32 -2.44
CA VAL A 129 5.31 -19.42 -1.41
C VAL A 129 6.83 -19.43 -1.44
N VAL A 130 7.46 -20.62 -1.45
CA VAL A 130 8.93 -20.72 -1.48
C VAL A 130 9.51 -20.06 -2.74
N ALA A 131 8.93 -20.33 -3.91
CA ALA A 131 9.41 -19.79 -5.18
C ALA A 131 9.29 -18.25 -5.22
N ARG A 132 8.14 -17.70 -4.84
CA ARG A 132 7.91 -16.24 -4.83
C ARG A 132 8.78 -15.52 -3.81
N VAL A 133 8.90 -16.04 -2.58
CA VAL A 133 9.78 -15.46 -1.54
C VAL A 133 11.22 -15.42 -2.02
N THR A 134 11.73 -16.51 -2.61
CA THR A 134 13.10 -16.55 -3.14
C THR A 134 13.27 -15.54 -4.27
N GLY A 135 12.34 -15.49 -5.21
CA GLY A 135 12.40 -14.56 -6.35
C GLY A 135 12.40 -13.09 -5.92
N VAL A 136 11.51 -12.70 -5.02
CA VAL A 136 11.46 -11.30 -4.54
C VAL A 136 12.68 -10.95 -3.68
N ALA A 137 13.19 -11.89 -2.88
CA ALA A 137 14.39 -11.69 -2.08
C ALA A 137 15.64 -11.46 -2.94
N GLN A 138 15.76 -12.19 -4.06
CA GLN A 138 16.81 -11.97 -5.04
C GLN A 138 16.72 -10.58 -5.69
N ARG A 139 15.54 -10.18 -6.14
CA ARG A 139 15.28 -8.85 -6.76
C ARG A 139 15.64 -7.69 -5.83
N LEU A 140 15.43 -7.83 -4.52
CA LEU A 140 15.68 -6.78 -3.52
C LEU A 140 17.00 -6.94 -2.76
N GLY A 141 17.82 -7.95 -3.10
CA GLY A 141 19.14 -8.16 -2.49
C GLY A 141 19.06 -8.43 -0.99
N VAL A 142 18.17 -9.34 -0.57
CA VAL A 142 17.98 -9.75 0.84
C VAL A 142 18.04 -11.26 1.05
N THR A 143 18.59 -11.99 0.11
CA THR A 143 18.73 -13.46 0.22
C THR A 143 19.59 -13.90 1.38
N ASP A 144 20.63 -13.14 1.71
CA ASP A 144 21.59 -13.38 2.80
C ASP A 144 20.99 -13.19 4.20
N VAL A 145 19.82 -12.56 4.31
CA VAL A 145 19.16 -12.30 5.58
C VAL A 145 17.83 -13.05 5.75
N LEU A 146 17.47 -13.92 4.82
CA LEU A 146 16.17 -14.60 4.85
C LEU A 146 15.90 -15.38 6.14
N ASP A 147 16.93 -15.94 6.74
CA ASP A 147 16.82 -16.75 7.95
C ASP A 147 17.12 -15.94 9.25
N LYS A 148 17.32 -14.63 9.13
CA LYS A 148 17.53 -13.71 10.26
C LYS A 148 16.23 -13.14 10.77
N PHE A 149 16.20 -12.86 12.07
CA PHE A 149 15.13 -12.10 12.72
C PHE A 149 15.33 -10.58 12.54
N PRO A 150 14.28 -9.74 12.69
CA PRO A 150 14.40 -8.29 12.54
C PRO A 150 15.49 -7.65 13.39
N HIS A 151 15.71 -8.10 14.63
CA HIS A 151 16.74 -7.56 15.50
C HIS A 151 18.18 -7.84 15.03
N GLU A 152 18.39 -8.81 14.12
CA GLU A 152 19.69 -9.16 13.56
C GLU A 152 19.99 -8.44 12.23
N MET A 153 19.05 -7.60 11.75
CA MET A 153 19.14 -6.90 10.47
C MET A 153 19.41 -5.41 10.66
N SER A 154 20.16 -4.82 9.72
CA SER A 154 20.27 -3.36 9.62
C SER A 154 18.96 -2.70 9.22
N GLY A 155 18.80 -1.40 9.46
CA GLY A 155 17.62 -0.64 9.07
C GLY A 155 17.30 -0.75 7.57
N GLY A 156 18.33 -0.68 6.72
CA GLY A 156 18.17 -0.83 5.27
C GLY A 156 17.75 -2.25 4.85
N GLN A 157 18.24 -3.28 5.54
CA GLN A 157 17.78 -4.66 5.31
C GLN A 157 16.33 -4.85 5.72
N LYS A 158 15.92 -4.31 6.89
CA LYS A 158 14.51 -4.32 7.33
C LYS A 158 13.59 -3.65 6.31
N GLN A 159 13.98 -2.49 5.78
CA GLN A 159 13.19 -1.78 4.76
C GLN A 159 13.07 -2.59 3.46
N ARG A 160 14.14 -3.21 2.98
CA ARG A 160 14.07 -4.07 1.78
C ARG A 160 13.24 -5.33 2.01
N VAL A 161 13.29 -5.93 3.21
CA VAL A 161 12.41 -7.06 3.58
C VAL A 161 10.94 -6.62 3.65
N ALA A 162 10.65 -5.41 4.19
CA ALA A 162 9.30 -4.86 4.19
C ALA A 162 8.79 -4.58 2.77
N ALA A 163 9.65 -4.07 1.88
CA ALA A 163 9.34 -3.91 0.46
C ALA A 163 9.08 -5.26 -0.22
N ALA A 164 9.90 -6.28 0.06
CA ALA A 164 9.68 -7.63 -0.44
C ALA A 164 8.32 -8.20 -0.02
N ARG A 165 7.95 -8.01 1.26
CA ARG A 165 6.62 -8.41 1.78
C ARG A 165 5.48 -7.69 1.05
N ALA A 166 5.67 -6.42 0.70
CA ALA A 166 4.64 -5.63 0.04
C ALA A 166 4.36 -6.05 -1.41
N ILE A 167 5.38 -6.56 -2.13
CA ILE A 167 5.28 -6.89 -3.57
C ILE A 167 5.29 -8.39 -3.87
N VAL A 168 5.36 -9.27 -2.88
CA VAL A 168 5.46 -10.73 -3.09
C VAL A 168 4.18 -11.34 -3.68
N THR A 169 3.07 -10.64 -3.59
CA THR A 169 1.76 -11.08 -4.11
C THR A 169 1.54 -10.75 -5.59
N ASP A 170 2.39 -9.92 -6.20
CA ASP A 170 2.31 -9.50 -7.60
C ASP A 170 2.76 -10.60 -8.58
#